data_eac74a3c8059bd10edd5a2293155bd1c
#
_entry.id   eac74a3c8059bd10edd5a2293155bd1c
#
_cell.length_a   1.000
_cell.length_b   1.000
_cell.length_c   1.000
_cell.angle_alpha   90.00
_cell.angle_beta   90.00
_cell.angle_gamma   90.00
#
_symmetry.space_group_name_H-M   'P 1'
#
loop_
_entity.id
_entity.type
_entity.pdbx_description
1 polymer ?
#
loop_
_entity_poly.entity_id
_entity_poly.type
_entity_poly.pdbx_seq_one_letter_code
_entity_poly.pdbx_strand_id
1 'polypeptide(L)'
;MLMEHGGPVIRYRTSSEFRDESDLGDLQDGLLSLGLVGRWLSLLQPRFRKWEIHGAKPENYENAMGKLYEFGLRRGMPVFDERVEPYLGLLGELVEKMDAGESPYSWSYLVMVAAFLSMTGYSREEVVDSVIQHRLETIQQYAAEGDLSEVYVSPDSVGSIPRSFRGRPVLNPELYVDDESVLPSIYDIYGILHSGAVMGDPTARRKAEEIIGFVLSPKYQRLYPGYGVLYELNSRRFYAAGWSLHLFGYFDEHPHEEALGRSICLDRGNLLRLSLLSRSETARTHPWFKGAMEGLERYRTSDGVY
;
A
#
# COMPACT_ATOMS: atom_id res chain seq x y z
N MET A 1 17.97 24.48 -4.52
CA MET A 1 17.82 24.21 -3.06
C MET A 1 17.83 22.70 -2.74
N LEU A 2 16.83 21.86 -3.12
CA LEU A 2 16.87 20.42 -2.80
C LEU A 2 18.09 19.71 -3.41
N MET A 3 18.50 20.10 -4.61
CA MET A 3 19.70 19.55 -5.27
C MET A 3 21.02 20.02 -4.65
N GLU A 4 21.05 21.21 -4.07
CA GLU A 4 22.25 21.82 -3.50
C GLU A 4 22.47 21.40 -2.04
N HIS A 5 21.39 21.32 -1.26
CA HIS A 5 21.43 21.11 0.18
C HIS A 5 20.89 19.77 0.62
N GLY A 6 20.18 19.03 -0.27
CA GLY A 6 19.67 17.70 0.02
C GLY A 6 20.77 16.66 0.13
N GLY A 7 20.59 15.70 1.03
CA GLY A 7 21.44 14.51 1.08
C GLY A 7 21.26 13.61 -0.17
N PRO A 8 22.11 12.57 -0.36
CA PRO A 8 22.10 11.74 -1.57
C PRO A 8 20.71 11.17 -1.93
N VAL A 9 19.92 10.74 -0.95
CA VAL A 9 18.53 10.24 -1.17
C VAL A 9 17.67 11.33 -1.80
N ILE A 10 17.67 12.54 -1.24
CA ILE A 10 16.83 13.63 -1.72
C ILE A 10 17.27 14.05 -3.13
N ARG A 11 18.56 14.18 -3.36
CA ARG A 11 19.11 14.55 -4.68
C ARG A 11 18.76 13.50 -5.73
N TYR A 12 18.98 12.23 -5.43
CA TYR A 12 18.62 11.15 -6.35
C TYR A 12 17.12 11.14 -6.67
N ARG A 13 16.27 11.16 -5.65
CA ARG A 13 14.80 11.16 -5.85
C ARG A 13 14.32 12.39 -6.62
N THR A 14 14.79 13.57 -6.27
CA THR A 14 14.42 14.80 -6.98
C THR A 14 14.81 14.73 -8.46
N SER A 15 16.02 14.23 -8.78
CA SER A 15 16.43 14.08 -10.17
C SER A 15 15.63 13.00 -10.89
N SER A 16 15.41 11.85 -10.26
CA SER A 16 14.69 10.74 -10.88
C SER A 16 13.20 11.02 -11.10
N GLU A 17 12.59 11.91 -10.33
CA GLU A 17 11.15 12.23 -10.42
C GLU A 17 10.87 13.49 -11.24
N PHE A 18 11.81 14.43 -11.35
CA PHE A 18 11.56 15.77 -11.93
C PHE A 18 12.59 16.24 -12.98
N ARG A 19 13.62 15.47 -13.29
CA ARG A 19 14.67 15.86 -14.24
C ARG A 19 14.95 14.79 -15.29
N ASP A 20 15.66 15.21 -16.35
CA ASP A 20 16.17 14.30 -17.38
C ASP A 20 17.23 13.35 -16.84
N GLU A 21 17.30 12.16 -17.43
CA GLU A 21 18.10 11.02 -16.97
C GLU A 21 19.63 11.19 -17.08
N SER A 22 20.12 12.30 -17.65
CA SER A 22 21.54 12.49 -18.02
C SER A 22 22.54 12.41 -16.85
N ASP A 23 22.10 12.69 -15.61
CA ASP A 23 23.00 12.77 -14.44
C ASP A 23 22.65 11.75 -13.34
N LEU A 24 21.81 10.76 -13.65
CA LEU A 24 21.33 9.81 -12.63
C LEU A 24 22.41 8.82 -12.15
N GLY A 25 23.43 8.52 -12.96
CA GLY A 25 24.46 7.53 -12.61
C GLY A 25 25.21 7.91 -11.34
N ASP A 26 25.84 9.10 -11.33
CA ASP A 26 26.62 9.59 -10.17
C ASP A 26 25.76 9.74 -8.91
N LEU A 27 24.49 10.18 -9.07
CA LEU A 27 23.55 10.32 -7.96
C LEU A 27 23.13 8.95 -7.41
N GLN A 28 22.96 7.96 -8.28
CA GLN A 28 22.68 6.58 -7.89
C GLN A 28 23.86 5.97 -7.14
N ASP A 29 25.08 6.17 -7.61
CA ASP A 29 26.29 5.70 -6.93
C ASP A 29 26.42 6.34 -5.55
N GLY A 30 26.15 7.66 -5.47
CA GLY A 30 26.10 8.38 -4.21
C GLY A 30 25.04 7.84 -3.25
N LEU A 31 23.86 7.47 -3.75
CA LEU A 31 22.79 6.84 -2.97
C LEU A 31 23.22 5.45 -2.46
N LEU A 32 23.75 4.60 -3.36
CA LEU A 32 24.12 3.23 -3.04
C LEU A 32 25.35 3.14 -2.12
N SER A 33 26.20 4.17 -2.11
CA SER A 33 27.36 4.26 -1.18
C SER A 33 26.97 4.55 0.27
N LEU A 34 25.72 4.96 0.52
CA LEU A 34 25.25 5.21 1.89
C LEU A 34 25.18 3.92 2.71
N GLY A 35 25.91 3.86 3.81
CA GLY A 35 25.86 2.72 4.73
C GLY A 35 24.44 2.39 5.23
N LEU A 36 23.57 3.40 5.31
CA LEU A 36 22.15 3.23 5.65
C LEU A 36 21.41 2.42 4.58
N VAL A 37 21.64 2.70 3.30
CA VAL A 37 21.04 1.96 2.18
C VAL A 37 21.54 0.52 2.17
N GLY A 38 22.85 0.31 2.30
CA GLY A 38 23.45 -1.02 2.39
C GLY A 38 22.89 -1.85 3.55
N ARG A 39 22.68 -1.22 4.71
CA ARG A 39 22.03 -1.86 5.86
C ARG A 39 20.62 -2.34 5.54
N TRP A 40 19.78 -1.52 4.91
CA TRP A 40 18.41 -1.91 4.56
C TRP A 40 18.37 -2.96 3.44
N LEU A 41 19.26 -2.89 2.46
CA LEU A 41 19.45 -3.94 1.44
C LEU A 41 19.81 -5.29 2.07
N SER A 42 20.65 -5.31 3.11
CA SER A 42 21.03 -6.54 3.79
C SER A 42 19.89 -7.20 4.58
N LEU A 43 18.79 -6.47 4.84
CA LEU A 43 17.59 -7.02 5.49
C LEU A 43 16.70 -7.79 4.50
N LEU A 44 16.82 -7.55 3.19
CA LEU A 44 16.15 -8.35 2.18
C LEU A 44 16.84 -9.73 2.09
N GLN A 45 16.29 -10.68 2.81
CA GLN A 45 16.78 -12.05 2.81
C GLN A 45 15.70 -12.98 2.24
N PRO A 46 16.05 -13.92 1.34
CA PRO A 46 15.07 -14.78 0.67
C PRO A 46 14.57 -15.93 1.57
N ARG A 47 14.31 -15.65 2.83
CA ARG A 47 13.70 -16.61 3.76
C ARG A 47 12.28 -16.18 4.01
N PHE A 48 11.32 -17.03 3.58
CA PHE A 48 9.92 -16.66 3.61
C PHE A 48 9.11 -17.56 4.52
N ARG A 49 9.04 -17.11 5.76
CA ARG A 49 7.98 -17.54 6.64
C ARG A 49 6.92 -16.42 6.71
N LYS A 50 5.66 -16.78 6.90
CA LYS A 50 4.53 -15.83 7.04
C LYS A 50 4.87 -14.58 7.86
N TRP A 51 5.54 -14.76 8.99
CA TRP A 51 5.97 -13.70 9.91
C TRP A 51 7.18 -12.89 9.45
N GLU A 52 7.81 -13.27 8.35
CA GLU A 52 8.92 -12.52 7.75
C GLU A 52 8.41 -11.55 6.67
N ILE A 53 7.21 -11.77 6.15
CA ILE A 53 6.59 -10.87 5.18
C ILE A 53 6.00 -9.65 5.90
N HIS A 54 5.19 -9.89 6.93
CA HIS A 54 4.46 -8.86 7.66
C HIS A 54 4.83 -8.85 9.14
N GLY A 55 5.00 -7.66 9.71
CA GLY A 55 5.24 -7.46 11.13
C GLY A 55 5.92 -6.13 11.45
N ALA A 56 6.21 -5.91 12.73
CA ALA A 56 6.75 -4.64 13.21
C ALA A 56 8.28 -4.51 13.10
N LYS A 57 8.99 -5.59 12.70
CA LYS A 57 10.44 -5.60 12.68
C LYS A 57 11.01 -5.03 11.39
N PRO A 58 12.18 -4.34 11.43
CA PRO A 58 12.82 -3.83 10.22
C PRO A 58 13.10 -4.88 9.16
N GLU A 59 13.40 -6.12 9.57
CA GLU A 59 13.68 -7.25 8.69
C GLU A 59 12.45 -7.87 8.03
N ASN A 60 11.22 -7.49 8.45
CA ASN A 60 10.03 -7.89 7.71
C ASN A 60 10.07 -7.30 6.31
N TYR A 61 9.71 -8.12 5.31
CA TYR A 61 9.75 -7.74 3.90
C TYR A 61 9.08 -6.38 3.62
N GLU A 62 7.87 -6.17 4.12
CA GLU A 62 7.13 -4.92 3.92
C GLU A 62 7.89 -3.69 4.41
N ASN A 63 8.56 -3.80 5.58
CA ASN A 63 9.32 -2.69 6.16
C ASN A 63 10.61 -2.43 5.40
N ALA A 64 11.33 -3.50 5.03
CA ALA A 64 12.57 -3.39 4.27
C ALA A 64 12.30 -2.82 2.87
N MET A 65 11.35 -3.39 2.12
CA MET A 65 10.97 -2.91 0.79
C MET A 65 10.40 -1.50 0.82
N GLY A 66 9.50 -1.20 1.76
CA GLY A 66 8.95 0.13 1.92
C GLY A 66 10.03 1.18 2.18
N LYS A 67 11.04 0.84 2.99
CA LYS A 67 12.15 1.77 3.27
C LYS A 67 13.07 1.96 2.08
N LEU A 68 13.36 0.90 1.34
CA LEU A 68 14.16 0.98 0.12
C LEU A 68 13.43 1.77 -0.98
N TYR A 69 12.11 1.59 -1.11
CA TYR A 69 11.28 2.43 -1.97
C TYR A 69 11.37 3.92 -1.57
N GLU A 70 11.31 4.25 -0.28
CA GLU A 70 11.46 5.63 0.21
C GLU A 70 12.84 6.22 -0.12
N PHE A 71 13.89 5.42 -0.10
CA PHE A 71 15.20 5.83 -0.55
C PHE A 71 15.29 6.03 -2.08
N GLY A 72 14.30 5.54 -2.83
CA GLY A 72 14.25 5.63 -4.28
C GLY A 72 14.83 4.42 -5.00
N LEU A 73 15.09 3.31 -4.29
CA LEU A 73 15.56 2.09 -4.96
C LEU A 73 14.44 1.52 -5.82
N ARG A 74 14.83 1.08 -7.01
CA ARG A 74 13.91 0.60 -8.02
C ARG A 74 14.59 -0.37 -8.98
N ARG A 75 13.80 -1.07 -9.76
CA ARG A 75 14.24 -1.93 -10.86
C ARG A 75 15.25 -1.21 -11.73
N GLY A 76 16.26 -1.93 -12.20
CA GLY A 76 17.36 -1.41 -13.00
C GLY A 76 18.59 -1.00 -12.18
N MET A 77 18.54 -1.09 -10.85
CA MET A 77 19.70 -0.98 -9.98
C MET A 77 20.25 -2.39 -9.68
N PRO A 78 21.41 -2.80 -10.24
CA PRO A 78 21.83 -4.21 -10.18
C PRO A 78 21.88 -4.80 -8.76
N VAL A 79 22.39 -4.04 -7.79
CA VAL A 79 22.49 -4.48 -6.39
C VAL A 79 21.09 -4.65 -5.74
N PHE A 80 20.09 -3.94 -6.20
CA PHE A 80 18.70 -4.08 -5.75
C PHE A 80 18.01 -5.22 -6.49
N ASP A 81 18.20 -5.31 -7.81
CA ASP A 81 17.63 -6.38 -8.64
C ASP A 81 18.06 -7.76 -8.12
N GLU A 82 19.34 -7.94 -7.79
CA GLU A 82 19.88 -9.19 -7.21
C GLU A 82 19.17 -9.57 -5.90
N ARG A 83 18.79 -8.59 -5.08
CA ARG A 83 18.09 -8.82 -3.82
C ARG A 83 16.60 -9.09 -3.99
N VAL A 84 16.01 -8.61 -5.08
CA VAL A 84 14.57 -8.73 -5.37
C VAL A 84 14.23 -10.01 -6.14
N GLU A 85 15.12 -10.48 -7.00
CA GLU A 85 14.90 -11.66 -7.86
C GLU A 85 14.37 -12.90 -7.10
N PRO A 86 14.88 -13.28 -5.90
CA PRO A 86 14.33 -14.39 -5.13
C PRO A 86 12.87 -14.20 -4.72
N TYR A 87 12.40 -12.95 -4.60
CA TYR A 87 11.02 -12.66 -4.24
C TYR A 87 10.06 -12.82 -5.42
N LEU A 88 10.51 -12.56 -6.64
CA LEU A 88 9.76 -12.88 -7.85
C LEU A 88 9.56 -14.39 -7.99
N GLY A 89 10.63 -15.17 -7.82
CA GLY A 89 10.55 -16.64 -7.85
C GLY A 89 9.59 -17.19 -6.79
N LEU A 90 9.71 -16.70 -5.56
CA LEU A 90 8.81 -17.11 -4.49
C LEU A 90 7.35 -16.75 -4.77
N LEU A 91 7.08 -15.54 -5.27
CA LEU A 91 5.70 -15.12 -5.56
C LEU A 91 5.09 -16.09 -6.59
N GLY A 92 5.86 -16.52 -7.60
CA GLY A 92 5.43 -17.54 -8.57
C GLY A 92 5.07 -18.86 -7.91
N GLU A 93 5.95 -19.39 -7.07
CA GLU A 93 5.67 -20.64 -6.32
C GLU A 93 4.44 -20.52 -5.42
N LEU A 94 4.21 -19.36 -4.81
CA LEU A 94 3.06 -19.15 -3.93
C LEU A 94 1.76 -19.05 -4.73
N VAL A 95 1.76 -18.39 -5.89
CA VAL A 95 0.60 -18.33 -6.79
C VAL A 95 0.22 -19.74 -7.25
N GLU A 96 1.19 -20.53 -7.75
CA GLU A 96 0.95 -21.91 -8.16
C GLU A 96 0.32 -22.77 -7.05
N LYS A 97 0.82 -22.63 -5.82
CA LYS A 97 0.28 -23.36 -4.65
C LYS A 97 -1.12 -22.88 -4.24
N MET A 98 -1.40 -21.57 -4.38
CA MET A 98 -2.74 -21.05 -4.12
C MET A 98 -3.75 -21.62 -5.11
N ASP A 99 -3.40 -21.61 -6.41
CA ASP A 99 -4.24 -22.17 -7.47
C ASP A 99 -4.49 -23.67 -7.29
N ALA A 100 -3.52 -24.38 -6.74
CA ALA A 100 -3.66 -25.80 -6.38
C ALA A 100 -4.42 -26.04 -5.05
N GLY A 101 -4.78 -24.99 -4.31
CA GLY A 101 -5.40 -25.13 -2.98
C GLY A 101 -4.44 -25.65 -1.89
N GLU A 102 -3.14 -25.59 -2.13
CA GLU A 102 -2.10 -26.15 -1.26
C GLU A 102 -1.34 -25.10 -0.44
N SER A 103 -1.60 -23.81 -0.64
CA SER A 103 -0.83 -22.77 -0.01
C SER A 103 -1.19 -22.57 1.47
N PRO A 104 -0.19 -22.51 2.37
CA PRO A 104 -0.40 -22.10 3.76
C PRO A 104 -0.52 -20.58 3.91
N TYR A 105 -0.40 -19.84 2.82
CA TYR A 105 -0.47 -18.37 2.77
C TYR A 105 -1.85 -17.93 2.29
N SER A 106 -2.33 -16.82 2.86
CA SER A 106 -3.53 -16.16 2.35
C SER A 106 -3.18 -15.19 1.22
N TRP A 107 -4.15 -14.87 0.40
CA TRP A 107 -4.03 -13.85 -0.65
C TRP A 107 -3.44 -12.54 -0.14
N SER A 108 -3.72 -12.15 1.10
CA SER A 108 -3.17 -10.91 1.67
C SER A 108 -1.65 -10.84 1.70
N TYR A 109 -0.95 -11.98 1.85
CA TYR A 109 0.53 -12.00 1.79
C TYR A 109 1.05 -11.89 0.36
N LEU A 110 0.39 -12.54 -0.61
CA LEU A 110 0.75 -12.43 -2.02
C LEU A 110 0.58 -10.98 -2.49
N VAL A 111 -0.55 -10.39 -2.17
CA VAL A 111 -0.86 -8.98 -2.48
C VAL A 111 0.18 -8.05 -1.89
N MET A 112 0.59 -8.27 -0.64
CA MET A 112 1.61 -7.45 0.01
C MET A 112 2.96 -7.56 -0.72
N VAL A 113 3.38 -8.77 -1.09
CA VAL A 113 4.63 -8.97 -1.84
C VAL A 113 4.53 -8.31 -3.21
N ALA A 114 3.46 -8.55 -3.96
CA ALA A 114 3.23 -7.97 -5.28
C ALA A 114 3.13 -6.43 -5.24
N ALA A 115 2.51 -5.86 -4.20
CA ALA A 115 2.39 -4.42 -4.03
C ALA A 115 3.76 -3.73 -3.95
N PHE A 116 4.67 -4.21 -3.10
CA PHE A 116 5.99 -3.62 -2.98
C PHE A 116 6.87 -3.87 -4.20
N LEU A 117 6.71 -5.01 -4.88
CA LEU A 117 7.35 -5.26 -6.17
C LEU A 117 6.84 -4.27 -7.23
N SER A 118 5.54 -4.02 -7.27
CA SER A 118 4.96 -3.01 -8.17
C SER A 118 5.48 -1.61 -7.88
N MET A 119 5.49 -1.19 -6.60
CA MET A 119 6.01 0.12 -6.16
C MET A 119 7.45 0.35 -6.59
N THR A 120 8.26 -0.71 -6.61
CA THR A 120 9.68 -0.65 -6.95
C THR A 120 9.98 -0.94 -8.44
N GLY A 121 8.94 -1.01 -9.28
CA GLY A 121 9.07 -1.04 -10.74
C GLY A 121 9.02 -2.42 -11.39
N TYR A 122 8.67 -3.48 -10.65
CA TYR A 122 8.53 -4.84 -11.18
C TYR A 122 7.10 -5.19 -11.62
N SER A 123 6.21 -4.21 -11.73
CA SER A 123 4.79 -4.43 -12.07
C SER A 123 4.55 -5.07 -13.45
N ARG A 124 5.58 -5.15 -14.32
CA ARG A 124 5.51 -5.81 -15.63
C ARG A 124 5.99 -7.26 -15.60
N GLU A 125 6.49 -7.74 -14.47
CA GLU A 125 6.76 -9.15 -14.29
C GLU A 125 5.43 -9.91 -14.27
N GLU A 126 5.30 -10.96 -15.07
CA GLU A 126 4.05 -11.69 -15.30
C GLU A 126 3.36 -12.09 -13.99
N VAL A 127 4.14 -12.61 -13.04
CA VAL A 127 3.61 -13.03 -11.73
C VAL A 127 3.11 -11.86 -10.89
N VAL A 128 3.76 -10.70 -10.96
CA VAL A 128 3.34 -9.49 -10.23
C VAL A 128 2.07 -8.93 -10.85
N ASP A 129 2.06 -8.84 -12.19
CA ASP A 129 0.90 -8.35 -12.93
C ASP A 129 -0.32 -9.26 -12.72
N SER A 130 -0.16 -10.59 -12.75
CA SER A 130 -1.26 -11.55 -12.55
C SER A 130 -1.93 -11.36 -11.18
N VAL A 131 -1.15 -11.20 -10.10
CA VAL A 131 -1.69 -10.97 -8.76
C VAL A 131 -2.43 -9.63 -8.70
N ILE A 132 -1.87 -8.57 -9.29
CA ILE A 132 -2.49 -7.24 -9.28
C ILE A 132 -3.78 -7.22 -10.10
N GLN A 133 -3.79 -7.86 -11.29
CA GLN A 133 -4.98 -7.94 -12.12
C GLN A 133 -6.09 -8.76 -11.45
N HIS A 134 -5.75 -9.90 -10.86
CA HIS A 134 -6.71 -10.70 -10.10
C HIS A 134 -7.37 -9.84 -9.00
N ARG A 135 -6.57 -9.13 -8.19
CA ARG A 135 -7.08 -8.27 -7.13
C ARG A 135 -7.90 -7.09 -7.65
N LEU A 136 -7.47 -6.50 -8.77
CA LEU A 136 -8.22 -5.43 -9.44
C LEU A 136 -9.64 -5.89 -9.78
N GLU A 137 -9.79 -7.09 -10.37
CA GLU A 137 -11.08 -7.65 -10.75
C GLU A 137 -11.93 -7.96 -9.51
N THR A 138 -11.39 -8.68 -8.53
CA THR A 138 -12.11 -9.06 -7.30
C THR A 138 -12.67 -7.84 -6.57
N ILE A 139 -11.83 -6.81 -6.37
CA ILE A 139 -12.23 -5.61 -5.63
C ILE A 139 -13.20 -4.75 -6.47
N GLN A 140 -12.96 -4.62 -7.77
CA GLN A 140 -13.82 -3.81 -8.63
C GLN A 140 -15.22 -4.39 -8.71
N GLN A 141 -15.36 -5.71 -8.80
CA GLN A 141 -16.65 -6.36 -8.77
C GLN A 141 -17.44 -5.99 -7.50
N TYR A 142 -16.82 -6.09 -6.33
CA TYR A 142 -17.45 -5.69 -5.07
C TYR A 142 -17.72 -4.19 -4.98
N ALA A 143 -16.78 -3.36 -5.42
CA ALA A 143 -16.93 -1.90 -5.40
C ALA A 143 -18.07 -1.40 -6.31
N ALA A 144 -18.33 -2.09 -7.42
CA ALA A 144 -19.43 -1.78 -8.35
C ALA A 144 -20.82 -2.03 -7.72
N GLU A 145 -20.97 -3.04 -6.86
CA GLU A 145 -22.20 -3.31 -6.14
C GLU A 145 -22.47 -2.26 -5.06
N GLY A 146 -21.41 -1.69 -4.48
CA GLY A 146 -21.48 -0.53 -3.57
C GLY A 146 -22.19 -0.77 -2.25
N ASP A 147 -22.53 -2.02 -1.92
CA ASP A 147 -23.24 -2.33 -0.66
C ASP A 147 -22.24 -2.59 0.48
N LEU A 148 -22.20 -1.62 1.41
CA LEU A 148 -21.42 -1.70 2.62
C LEU A 148 -22.26 -1.99 3.87
N SER A 149 -23.58 -2.26 3.72
CA SER A 149 -24.49 -2.49 4.84
C SER A 149 -24.21 -3.81 5.56
N GLU A 150 -23.69 -4.79 4.86
CA GLU A 150 -23.45 -6.15 5.37
C GLU A 150 -21.97 -6.43 5.67
N VAL A 151 -21.17 -5.37 5.80
CA VAL A 151 -19.72 -5.54 6.10
C VAL A 151 -19.48 -6.14 7.48
N TYR A 152 -20.41 -5.95 8.41
CA TYR A 152 -20.27 -6.45 9.77
C TYR A 152 -21.41 -7.36 10.16
N VAL A 153 -21.08 -8.39 10.93
CA VAL A 153 -22.05 -9.27 11.58
C VAL A 153 -22.23 -8.90 13.04
N SER A 154 -23.35 -9.33 13.63
CA SER A 154 -23.55 -9.18 15.07
C SER A 154 -22.46 -9.92 15.84
N PRO A 155 -21.84 -9.32 16.86
CA PRO A 155 -20.90 -10.02 17.72
C PRO A 155 -21.46 -11.30 18.35
N ASP A 156 -22.77 -11.36 18.58
CA ASP A 156 -23.46 -12.51 19.16
C ASP A 156 -23.48 -13.73 18.23
N SER A 157 -23.29 -13.52 16.92
CA SER A 157 -23.25 -14.61 15.92
C SER A 157 -21.96 -15.39 15.89
N VAL A 158 -20.87 -14.88 16.49
CA VAL A 158 -19.53 -15.46 16.40
C VAL A 158 -18.99 -16.00 17.74
N GLY A 159 -19.81 -16.00 18.79
CA GLY A 159 -19.42 -16.48 20.10
C GLY A 159 -18.57 -15.50 20.91
N SER A 160 -17.77 -16.01 21.86
CA SER A 160 -17.02 -15.15 22.78
C SER A 160 -15.81 -14.48 22.11
N ILE A 161 -15.89 -13.17 21.91
CA ILE A 161 -14.78 -12.37 21.35
C ILE A 161 -13.65 -12.25 22.40
N PRO A 162 -12.39 -12.58 22.05
CA PRO A 162 -11.24 -12.42 22.93
C PRO A 162 -11.10 -10.99 23.46
N ARG A 163 -10.56 -10.85 24.67
CA ARG A 163 -10.40 -9.54 25.34
C ARG A 163 -9.63 -8.52 24.48
N SER A 164 -8.65 -8.98 23.72
CA SER A 164 -7.82 -8.15 22.82
C SER A 164 -8.61 -7.53 21.65
N PHE A 165 -9.79 -8.07 21.34
CA PHE A 165 -10.63 -7.62 20.22
C PHE A 165 -11.97 -7.02 20.68
N ARG A 166 -12.20 -6.90 21.99
CA ARG A 166 -13.46 -6.34 22.51
C ARG A 166 -13.69 -4.92 22.01
N GLY A 167 -14.92 -4.63 21.60
CA GLY A 167 -15.33 -3.32 21.09
C GLY A 167 -14.97 -3.07 19.62
N ARG A 168 -14.34 -4.03 18.95
CA ARG A 168 -14.15 -3.97 17.50
C ARG A 168 -15.31 -4.69 16.80
N PRO A 169 -15.79 -4.18 15.66
CA PRO A 169 -16.79 -4.88 14.86
C PRO A 169 -16.20 -6.15 14.28
N VAL A 170 -17.05 -7.14 14.08
CA VAL A 170 -16.67 -8.41 13.46
C VAL A 170 -17.05 -8.35 11.99
N LEU A 171 -16.06 -8.53 11.14
CA LEU A 171 -16.23 -8.58 9.71
C LEU A 171 -17.09 -9.77 9.31
N ASN A 172 -18.00 -9.57 8.38
CA ASN A 172 -18.80 -10.66 7.81
C ASN A 172 -17.87 -11.69 7.14
N PRO A 173 -17.87 -12.96 7.58
CA PRO A 173 -17.02 -13.99 6.99
C PRO A 173 -17.25 -14.21 5.49
N GLU A 174 -18.45 -13.91 4.97
CA GLU A 174 -18.79 -14.03 3.55
C GLU A 174 -18.00 -13.06 2.64
N LEU A 175 -17.37 -12.03 3.23
CA LEU A 175 -16.46 -11.15 2.52
C LEU A 175 -15.04 -11.71 2.39
N TYR A 176 -14.83 -12.91 2.93
CA TYR A 176 -13.61 -13.69 2.80
C TYR A 176 -13.94 -15.02 2.13
N VAL A 177 -13.55 -15.15 0.88
CA VAL A 177 -13.74 -16.37 0.09
C VAL A 177 -12.36 -16.91 -0.24
N ASP A 178 -12.11 -18.19 0.04
CA ASP A 178 -10.83 -18.87 -0.25
C ASP A 178 -9.59 -18.11 0.26
N ASP A 179 -9.68 -17.62 1.51
CA ASP A 179 -8.66 -16.80 2.16
C ASP A 179 -8.39 -15.44 1.49
N GLU A 180 -9.28 -15.01 0.61
CA GLU A 180 -9.23 -13.73 -0.07
C GLU A 180 -10.32 -12.77 0.41
N SER A 181 -9.96 -11.52 0.72
CA SER A 181 -10.92 -10.46 1.03
C SER A 181 -11.41 -9.79 -0.25
N VAL A 182 -12.71 -9.59 -0.40
CA VAL A 182 -13.29 -8.75 -1.47
C VAL A 182 -13.14 -7.26 -1.18
N LEU A 183 -12.83 -6.89 0.08
CA LEU A 183 -12.61 -5.50 0.47
C LEU A 183 -11.16 -5.06 0.14
N PRO A 184 -10.98 -3.82 -0.34
CA PRO A 184 -9.65 -3.30 -0.68
C PRO A 184 -8.79 -3.09 0.56
N SER A 185 -7.57 -3.59 0.53
CA SER A 185 -6.52 -3.22 1.48
C SER A 185 -5.67 -2.08 0.95
N ILE A 186 -4.89 -1.44 1.82
CA ILE A 186 -3.89 -0.43 1.40
C ILE A 186 -2.85 -1.03 0.44
N TYR A 187 -2.54 -2.32 0.58
CA TYR A 187 -1.59 -3.00 -0.31
C TYR A 187 -2.16 -3.18 -1.72
N ASP A 188 -3.47 -3.46 -1.84
CA ASP A 188 -4.13 -3.48 -3.16
C ASP A 188 -3.97 -2.11 -3.85
N ILE A 189 -4.23 -1.04 -3.13
CA ILE A 189 -4.13 0.32 -3.67
C ILE A 189 -2.67 0.65 -4.03
N TYR A 190 -1.69 0.23 -3.23
CA TYR A 190 -0.26 0.34 -3.59
C TYR A 190 0.06 -0.39 -4.89
N GLY A 191 -0.33 -1.66 -5.00
CA GLY A 191 -0.08 -2.48 -6.18
C GLY A 191 -0.71 -1.89 -7.43
N ILE A 192 -2.00 -1.58 -7.38
CA ILE A 192 -2.80 -1.07 -8.48
C ILE A 192 -2.27 0.29 -8.99
N LEU A 193 -2.09 1.27 -8.12
CA LEU A 193 -1.69 2.63 -8.51
C LEU A 193 -0.21 2.75 -8.94
N HIS A 194 0.62 1.75 -8.61
CA HIS A 194 2.00 1.69 -9.10
C HIS A 194 2.16 0.74 -10.29
N SER A 195 1.12 -0.03 -10.65
CA SER A 195 1.18 -0.90 -11.81
C SER A 195 1.15 -0.12 -13.11
N GLY A 196 2.28 -0.14 -13.84
CA GLY A 196 2.35 0.44 -15.17
C GLY A 196 1.44 -0.26 -16.19
N ALA A 197 1.11 -1.54 -15.98
CA ALA A 197 0.17 -2.29 -16.79
C ALA A 197 -1.27 -1.79 -16.56
N VAL A 198 -1.69 -1.70 -15.29
CA VAL A 198 -3.04 -1.20 -14.94
C VAL A 198 -3.23 0.26 -15.35
N MET A 199 -2.30 1.14 -14.97
CA MET A 199 -2.43 2.57 -15.23
C MET A 199 -2.19 2.95 -16.69
N GLY A 200 -1.56 2.09 -17.48
CA GLY A 200 -1.34 2.26 -18.91
C GLY A 200 -2.48 1.73 -19.80
N ASP A 201 -3.27 0.79 -19.31
CA ASP A 201 -4.44 0.27 -20.03
C ASP A 201 -5.70 1.06 -19.67
N PRO A 202 -6.43 1.65 -20.63
CA PRO A 202 -7.61 2.48 -20.35
C PRO A 202 -8.73 1.75 -19.60
N THR A 203 -8.90 0.44 -19.84
CA THR A 203 -9.96 -0.36 -19.21
C THR A 203 -9.60 -0.70 -17.77
N ALA A 204 -8.38 -1.19 -17.54
CA ALA A 204 -7.88 -1.48 -16.20
C ALA A 204 -7.78 -0.21 -15.34
N ARG A 205 -7.29 0.90 -15.93
CA ARG A 205 -7.25 2.20 -15.26
C ARG A 205 -8.63 2.67 -14.82
N ARG A 206 -9.67 2.53 -15.64
CA ARG A 206 -11.03 2.88 -15.26
C ARG A 206 -11.50 2.08 -14.04
N LYS A 207 -11.24 0.76 -13.99
CA LYS A 207 -11.54 -0.07 -12.83
C LYS A 207 -10.80 0.40 -11.58
N ALA A 208 -9.53 0.74 -11.72
CA ALA A 208 -8.72 1.31 -10.63
C ALA A 208 -9.33 2.61 -10.09
N GLU A 209 -9.75 3.51 -10.97
CA GLU A 209 -10.39 4.78 -10.59
C GLU A 209 -11.77 4.55 -9.93
N GLU A 210 -12.54 3.55 -10.35
CA GLU A 210 -13.79 3.13 -9.69
C GLU A 210 -13.52 2.64 -8.25
N ILE A 211 -12.49 1.81 -8.04
CA ILE A 211 -12.06 1.38 -6.71
C ILE A 211 -11.65 2.58 -5.85
N ILE A 212 -10.90 3.53 -6.39
CA ILE A 212 -10.53 4.73 -5.66
C ILE A 212 -11.76 5.57 -5.30
N GLY A 213 -12.72 5.73 -6.22
CA GLY A 213 -14.00 6.39 -5.93
C GLY A 213 -14.78 5.71 -4.80
N PHE A 214 -14.81 4.37 -4.80
CA PHE A 214 -15.41 3.58 -3.72
C PHE A 214 -14.72 3.84 -2.38
N VAL A 215 -13.39 3.75 -2.33
CA VAL A 215 -12.59 4.01 -1.12
C VAL A 215 -12.77 5.45 -0.62
N LEU A 216 -12.88 6.42 -1.51
CA LEU A 216 -13.10 7.82 -1.16
C LEU A 216 -14.54 8.13 -0.78
N SER A 217 -15.47 7.18 -0.89
CA SER A 217 -16.86 7.42 -0.57
C SER A 217 -17.10 7.62 0.94
N PRO A 218 -18.07 8.50 1.34
CA PRO A 218 -18.42 8.66 2.75
C PRO A 218 -18.87 7.36 3.43
N LYS A 219 -19.48 6.44 2.68
CA LYS A 219 -19.90 5.14 3.22
C LYS A 219 -18.70 4.30 3.64
N TYR A 220 -17.68 4.21 2.75
CA TYR A 220 -16.44 3.48 3.05
C TYR A 220 -15.67 4.12 4.20
N GLN A 221 -15.53 5.45 4.21
CA GLN A 221 -14.78 6.16 5.24
C GLN A 221 -15.44 6.10 6.65
N ARG A 222 -16.72 5.69 6.74
CA ARG A 222 -17.41 5.40 8.03
C ARG A 222 -17.20 3.99 8.54
N LEU A 223 -16.61 3.10 7.75
CA LEU A 223 -16.23 1.78 8.24
C LEU A 223 -15.22 1.90 9.39
N TYR A 224 -15.16 0.87 10.20
CA TYR A 224 -14.15 0.83 11.26
C TYR A 224 -12.73 0.78 10.68
N PRO A 225 -11.80 1.64 11.13
CA PRO A 225 -10.42 1.64 10.63
C PRO A 225 -9.75 0.26 10.76
N GLY A 226 -9.21 -0.24 9.65
CA GLY A 226 -8.66 -1.60 9.55
C GLY A 226 -9.73 -2.69 9.52
N TYR A 227 -10.99 -2.36 9.19
CA TYR A 227 -12.15 -3.26 9.13
C TYR A 227 -12.53 -3.98 10.43
N GLY A 228 -11.74 -3.91 11.49
CA GLY A 228 -12.06 -4.56 12.76
C GLY A 228 -11.44 -5.95 12.92
N VAL A 229 -12.27 -6.99 13.04
CA VAL A 229 -11.83 -8.34 13.37
C VAL A 229 -12.49 -9.36 12.44
N LEU A 230 -11.69 -10.25 11.87
CA LEU A 230 -12.17 -11.43 11.14
C LEU A 230 -12.32 -12.60 12.10
N TYR A 231 -13.47 -13.30 12.02
CA TYR A 231 -13.67 -14.59 12.65
C TYR A 231 -13.59 -15.69 11.59
N GLU A 232 -12.55 -16.51 11.68
CA GLU A 232 -12.36 -17.63 10.78
C GLU A 232 -13.15 -18.85 11.30
N LEU A 233 -14.17 -19.26 10.55
CA LEU A 233 -15.11 -20.32 10.95
C LEU A 233 -14.42 -21.67 11.16
N ASN A 234 -13.47 -22.05 10.29
CA ASN A 234 -12.82 -23.34 10.33
C ASN A 234 -11.91 -23.51 11.56
N SER A 235 -11.09 -22.51 11.87
CA SER A 235 -10.18 -22.52 13.01
C SER A 235 -10.82 -22.03 14.31
N ARG A 236 -11.98 -21.39 14.25
CA ARG A 236 -12.63 -20.66 15.34
C ARG A 236 -11.72 -19.62 16.00
N ARG A 237 -10.89 -18.97 15.19
CA ARG A 237 -9.94 -17.94 15.66
C ARG A 237 -10.33 -16.57 15.18
N PHE A 238 -9.89 -15.58 15.96
CA PHE A 238 -10.05 -14.17 15.63
C PHE A 238 -8.71 -13.58 15.18
N TYR A 239 -8.76 -12.79 14.13
CA TYR A 239 -7.61 -12.08 13.58
C TYR A 239 -7.95 -10.61 13.42
N ALA A 240 -6.98 -9.73 13.51
CA ALA A 240 -7.18 -8.37 13.04
C ALA A 240 -7.48 -8.42 11.54
N ALA A 241 -8.60 -7.85 11.12
CA ALA A 241 -8.94 -7.77 9.71
C ALA A 241 -8.01 -6.79 8.99
N GLY A 242 -7.98 -6.89 7.66
CA GLY A 242 -7.02 -6.20 6.82
C GLY A 242 -6.96 -4.67 6.98
N TRP A 243 -6.08 -4.07 6.24
CA TRP A 243 -5.71 -2.66 6.35
C TRP A 243 -6.51 -1.80 5.37
N SER A 244 -7.65 -1.28 5.83
CA SER A 244 -8.45 -0.32 5.06
C SER A 244 -7.71 1.02 4.87
N LEU A 245 -7.96 1.69 3.76
CA LEU A 245 -7.43 3.02 3.51
C LEU A 245 -8.39 4.08 4.09
N HIS A 246 -8.23 4.42 5.36
CA HIS A 246 -8.94 5.54 5.98
C HIS A 246 -8.15 6.84 5.85
N LEU A 247 -8.89 7.91 5.57
CA LEU A 247 -8.33 9.24 5.37
C LEU A 247 -8.47 10.05 6.66
N PHE A 248 -7.38 10.65 7.09
CA PHE A 248 -7.40 11.54 8.25
C PHE A 248 -8.27 12.78 7.97
N GLY A 249 -9.02 13.23 8.97
CA GLY A 249 -9.85 14.43 8.87
C GLY A 249 -10.95 14.38 7.80
N TYR A 250 -11.36 13.21 7.32
CA TYR A 250 -12.32 13.10 6.21
C TYR A 250 -13.70 13.72 6.54
N PHE A 251 -14.14 13.63 7.80
CA PHE A 251 -15.42 14.15 8.26
C PHE A 251 -15.32 15.47 9.05
N ASP A 252 -14.12 16.00 9.21
CA ASP A 252 -13.94 17.25 9.93
C ASP A 252 -14.38 18.42 9.06
N GLU A 253 -15.08 19.41 9.63
CA GLU A 253 -15.48 20.63 8.90
C GLU A 253 -14.27 21.44 8.44
N HIS A 254 -13.16 21.38 9.20
CA HIS A 254 -11.87 22.00 8.88
C HIS A 254 -10.72 21.00 9.03
N PRO A 255 -10.70 19.92 8.22
CA PRO A 255 -9.80 18.77 8.43
C PRO A 255 -8.33 19.14 8.38
N HIS A 256 -8.00 20.32 7.87
CA HIS A 256 -6.64 20.66 7.46
C HIS A 256 -5.99 21.75 8.30
N GLU A 257 -6.72 22.48 9.16
CA GLU A 257 -6.11 23.57 9.93
C GLU A 257 -5.28 23.05 11.13
N GLU A 258 -5.74 22.03 11.82
CA GLU A 258 -5.10 21.48 13.00
C GLU A 258 -4.39 20.15 12.74
N ALA A 259 -4.97 19.27 11.92
CA ALA A 259 -4.41 17.98 11.56
C ALA A 259 -3.20 18.09 10.63
N LEU A 260 -3.17 19.02 9.68
CA LEU A 260 -2.04 19.24 8.77
C LEU A 260 -0.85 19.87 9.47
N GLY A 261 -1.05 20.81 10.40
CA GLY A 261 0.04 21.47 11.09
C GLY A 261 0.90 20.54 11.95
N ARG A 262 0.30 19.49 12.49
CA ARG A 262 1.01 18.47 13.29
C ARG A 262 1.11 17.12 12.61
N SER A 263 0.10 16.73 11.84
CA SER A 263 -0.08 15.35 11.40
C SER A 263 0.59 15.04 10.06
N ILE A 264 0.49 15.89 9.03
CA ILE A 264 1.08 15.56 7.72
C ILE A 264 2.60 15.67 7.76
N CYS A 265 3.15 16.72 8.35
CA CYS A 265 4.60 16.87 8.46
C CYS A 265 5.24 15.91 9.47
N LEU A 266 4.46 15.38 10.42
CA LEU A 266 4.95 14.51 11.49
C LEU A 266 4.45 13.06 11.37
N ASP A 267 3.33 12.82 10.68
CA ASP A 267 2.81 11.48 10.43
C ASP A 267 3.13 11.01 9.01
N ARG A 268 4.19 10.22 8.92
CA ARG A 268 4.61 9.56 7.68
C ARG A 268 3.45 8.86 6.96
N GLY A 269 2.51 8.26 7.70
CA GLY A 269 1.37 7.56 7.11
C GLY A 269 0.47 8.48 6.28
N ASN A 270 0.27 9.71 6.69
CA ASN A 270 -0.56 10.66 5.98
C ASN A 270 0.11 11.17 4.68
N LEU A 271 1.41 11.46 4.73
CA LEU A 271 2.17 11.81 3.52
C LEU A 271 2.19 10.68 2.50
N LEU A 272 2.35 9.44 2.96
CA LEU A 272 2.31 8.28 2.07
C LEU A 272 0.94 8.10 1.42
N ARG A 273 -0.16 8.33 2.16
CA ARG A 273 -1.52 8.28 1.60
C ARG A 273 -1.74 9.37 0.55
N LEU A 274 -1.29 10.60 0.81
CA LEU A 274 -1.37 11.68 -0.17
C LEU A 274 -0.54 11.37 -1.41
N SER A 275 0.70 10.93 -1.24
CA SER A 275 1.58 10.53 -2.35
C SER A 275 0.98 9.38 -3.16
N LEU A 276 0.40 8.37 -2.50
CA LEU A 276 -0.29 7.27 -3.16
C LEU A 276 -1.48 7.77 -3.98
N LEU A 277 -2.39 8.51 -3.35
CA LEU A 277 -3.61 8.99 -3.98
C LEU A 277 -3.36 10.05 -5.07
N SER A 278 -2.22 10.74 -5.05
CA SER A 278 -1.84 11.67 -6.13
C SER A 278 -1.71 11.00 -7.49
N ARG A 279 -1.59 9.68 -7.56
CA ARG A 279 -1.52 8.89 -8.80
C ARG A 279 -2.87 8.67 -9.47
N SER A 280 -3.98 8.86 -8.72
CA SER A 280 -5.34 8.72 -9.22
C SER A 280 -5.95 10.07 -9.61
N GLU A 281 -6.61 10.13 -10.75
CA GLU A 281 -7.35 11.32 -11.20
C GLU A 281 -8.59 11.56 -10.33
N THR A 282 -9.32 10.49 -10.01
CA THR A 282 -10.47 10.53 -9.10
C THR A 282 -10.07 11.11 -7.74
N ALA A 283 -8.93 10.68 -7.19
CA ALA A 283 -8.47 11.20 -5.91
C ALA A 283 -8.06 12.67 -6.01
N ARG A 284 -7.31 13.07 -7.02
CA ARG A 284 -6.85 14.46 -7.18
C ARG A 284 -8.01 15.45 -7.33
N THR A 285 -9.14 15.01 -7.89
CA THR A 285 -10.35 15.85 -8.05
C THR A 285 -11.23 15.85 -6.81
N HIS A 286 -11.04 14.91 -5.88
CA HIS A 286 -11.85 14.77 -4.68
C HIS A 286 -11.65 15.95 -3.70
N PRO A 287 -12.71 16.49 -3.06
CA PRO A 287 -12.60 17.64 -2.15
C PRO A 287 -11.62 17.43 -1.00
N TRP A 288 -11.59 16.23 -0.42
CA TRP A 288 -10.64 15.90 0.65
C TRP A 288 -9.19 16.08 0.19
N PHE A 289 -8.81 15.57 -1.00
CA PHE A 289 -7.45 15.69 -1.51
C PHE A 289 -7.06 17.15 -1.79
N LYS A 290 -7.97 17.93 -2.40
CA LYS A 290 -7.76 19.36 -2.64
C LYS A 290 -7.52 20.11 -1.34
N GLY A 291 -8.39 19.90 -0.34
CA GLY A 291 -8.22 20.52 0.96
C GLY A 291 -6.92 20.09 1.66
N ALA A 292 -6.50 18.81 1.53
CA ALA A 292 -5.22 18.36 2.05
C ALA A 292 -4.03 19.08 1.40
N MET A 293 -4.07 19.28 0.07
CA MET A 293 -3.04 20.03 -0.66
C MET A 293 -3.03 21.51 -0.29
N GLU A 294 -4.19 22.15 -0.18
CA GLU A 294 -4.32 23.53 0.28
C GLU A 294 -3.77 23.71 1.70
N GLY A 295 -4.02 22.75 2.57
CA GLY A 295 -3.47 22.71 3.91
C GLY A 295 -1.94 22.63 3.90
N LEU A 296 -1.34 21.75 3.08
CA LEU A 296 0.10 21.66 2.93
C LEU A 296 0.70 22.99 2.46
N GLU A 297 0.06 23.65 1.49
CA GLU A 297 0.56 24.91 0.95
C GLU A 297 0.70 26.01 2.01
N ARG A 298 -0.11 26.00 3.07
CA ARG A 298 0.00 26.95 4.19
C ARG A 298 1.30 26.79 5.00
N TYR A 299 1.93 25.61 4.94
CA TYR A 299 3.22 25.34 5.62
C TYR A 299 4.42 25.55 4.71
N ARG A 300 4.18 25.96 3.48
CA ARG A 300 5.25 26.30 2.57
C ARG A 300 5.98 27.54 3.06
N THR A 301 7.28 27.43 3.27
CA THR A 301 8.13 28.57 3.62
C THR A 301 8.27 29.52 2.45
N SER A 302 8.74 30.76 2.71
CA SER A 302 9.05 31.74 1.66
C SER A 302 10.01 31.20 0.60
N ASP A 303 10.83 30.22 0.95
CA ASP A 303 11.80 29.56 0.07
C ASP A 303 11.21 28.37 -0.69
N GLY A 304 9.89 28.10 -0.52
CA GLY A 304 9.17 27.02 -1.20
C GLY A 304 9.45 25.62 -0.65
N VAL A 305 9.88 25.50 0.61
CA VAL A 305 10.11 24.24 1.33
C VAL A 305 8.98 24.02 2.34
N TYR A 306 8.60 22.73 2.56
CA TYR A 306 7.64 22.33 3.57
C TYR A 306 8.33 21.81 4.82
#